data_780fa43122e1580747720a79287904a2
#
_entry.id   780fa43122e1580747720a79287904a2
#
_cell.length_a   1.000
_cell.length_b   1.000
_cell.length_c   1.000
_cell.angle_alpha   90.00
_cell.angle_beta   90.00
_cell.angle_gamma   90.00
#
_symmetry.space_group_name_H-M   'P 1'
#
loop_
_entity.id
_entity.type
_entity.pdbx_description
1 polymer ?
#
loop_
_entity_poly.entity_id
_entity_poly.type
_entity_poly.pdbx_seq_one_letter_code
_entity_poly.pdbx_strand_id
1 'polypeptide(L)'
;SGEHAFSVDDAGHIRYGLGAIKGLGEGPIGNLLAAREEGPFSSLFDLCARTDPRKMNRRALEALIKSGALDELGVERWVMLAALDDAIKAAEQVASNTAAGMTDLFGDVMTAAETSDELYQEHRGARPWSLTELLNAEKESLGSFLSGHPMEAFETEVRKFAPRRIRELQADNQGVVAGL
;
A
#
# COMPACT_ATOMS: atom_id res chain seq x y z
N SER A 1 -10.42 -5.73 -0.61
CA SER A 1 -11.74 -5.33 -0.13
C SER A 1 -11.76 -3.96 0.57
N GLY A 2 -11.12 -2.93 0.04
CA GLY A 2 -11.22 -1.57 0.58
C GLY A 2 -12.48 -0.88 0.05
N GLU A 3 -13.36 -0.43 0.92
CA GLU A 3 -14.44 0.49 0.64
C GLU A 3 -13.99 1.93 0.90
N HIS A 4 -14.79 2.93 0.52
CA HIS A 4 -14.47 4.32 0.81
C HIS A 4 -14.43 4.58 2.33
N ALA A 5 -15.41 4.06 3.06
CA ALA A 5 -15.54 4.19 4.52
C ALA A 5 -14.92 3.00 5.26
N PHE A 6 -14.68 3.20 6.55
CA PHE A 6 -14.35 2.09 7.44
C PHE A 6 -15.52 1.09 7.47
N SER A 7 -15.20 -0.19 7.48
CA SER A 7 -16.17 -1.26 7.64
C SER A 7 -15.70 -2.27 8.68
N VAL A 8 -16.61 -3.10 9.16
CA VAL A 8 -16.30 -4.20 10.08
C VAL A 8 -16.63 -5.48 9.36
N ASP A 9 -15.72 -6.44 9.33
CA ASP A 9 -15.96 -7.75 8.74
C ASP A 9 -16.76 -8.67 9.69
N ASP A 10 -17.17 -9.83 9.19
CA ASP A 10 -17.98 -10.81 9.96
C ASP A 10 -17.23 -11.35 11.18
N ALA A 11 -15.90 -11.26 11.20
CA ALA A 11 -15.07 -11.65 12.33
C ALA A 11 -14.86 -10.52 13.36
N GLY A 12 -15.42 -9.32 13.11
CA GLY A 12 -15.32 -8.17 13.99
C GLY A 12 -14.04 -7.34 13.77
N HIS A 13 -13.27 -7.59 12.72
CA HIS A 13 -12.08 -6.78 12.43
C HIS A 13 -12.47 -5.48 11.73
N ILE A 14 -11.83 -4.38 12.12
CA ILE A 14 -12.00 -3.08 11.48
C ILE A 14 -11.18 -3.07 10.20
N ARG A 15 -11.85 -2.88 9.05
CA ARG A 15 -11.23 -2.63 7.76
C ARG A 15 -11.06 -1.15 7.54
N TYR A 16 -9.84 -0.74 7.24
CA TYR A 16 -9.52 0.65 6.96
C TYR A 16 -10.19 1.10 5.65
N GLY A 17 -10.91 2.22 5.70
CA GLY A 17 -11.51 2.82 4.50
C GLY A 17 -10.45 3.49 3.63
N LEU A 18 -10.57 3.36 2.32
CA LEU A 18 -9.67 4.02 1.35
C LEU A 18 -9.72 5.55 1.49
N GLY A 19 -10.85 6.10 1.92
CA GLY A 19 -11.02 7.53 2.19
C GLY A 19 -10.17 8.08 3.36
N ALA A 20 -9.64 7.21 4.22
CA ALA A 20 -8.72 7.59 5.28
C ALA A 20 -7.27 7.74 4.81
N ILE A 21 -6.95 7.29 3.58
CA ILE A 21 -5.60 7.41 3.01
C ILE A 21 -5.38 8.85 2.55
N LYS A 22 -4.41 9.52 3.18
CA LYS A 22 -4.07 10.91 2.85
C LYS A 22 -3.55 11.01 1.42
N GLY A 23 -4.10 11.94 0.66
CA GLY A 23 -3.76 12.14 -0.74
C GLY A 23 -4.55 11.29 -1.73
N LEU A 24 -5.42 10.40 -1.24
CA LEU A 24 -6.34 9.63 -2.04
C LEU A 24 -7.74 10.26 -1.95
N GLY A 25 -8.08 11.10 -2.93
CA GLY A 25 -9.40 11.76 -3.01
C GLY A 25 -10.49 10.84 -3.56
N GLU A 26 -11.73 11.35 -3.60
CA GLU A 26 -12.88 10.59 -4.09
C GLU A 26 -12.75 10.12 -5.55
N GLY A 27 -12.11 10.94 -6.41
CA GLY A 27 -11.89 10.59 -7.81
C GLY A 27 -11.06 9.32 -8.00
N PRO A 28 -9.84 9.25 -7.45
CA PRO A 28 -9.03 8.02 -7.41
C PRO A 28 -9.75 6.84 -6.80
N ILE A 29 -10.44 7.02 -5.66
CA ILE A 29 -11.16 5.94 -4.98
C ILE A 29 -12.28 5.39 -5.88
N GLY A 30 -13.13 6.25 -6.42
CA GLY A 30 -14.21 5.83 -7.31
C GLY A 30 -13.70 5.10 -8.54
N ASN A 31 -12.58 5.57 -9.12
CA ASN A 31 -11.92 4.92 -10.25
C ASN A 31 -11.38 3.52 -9.90
N LEU A 32 -10.71 3.39 -8.73
CA LEU A 32 -10.21 2.12 -8.22
C LEU A 32 -11.35 1.11 -7.99
N LEU A 33 -12.44 1.55 -7.36
CA LEU A 33 -13.58 0.70 -7.07
C LEU A 33 -14.27 0.24 -8.36
N ALA A 34 -14.49 1.13 -9.33
CA ALA A 34 -15.06 0.78 -10.63
C ALA A 34 -14.19 -0.23 -11.39
N ALA A 35 -12.87 -0.02 -11.46
CA ALA A 35 -11.97 -0.98 -12.10
C ALA A 35 -11.99 -2.35 -11.41
N ARG A 36 -12.18 -2.40 -10.09
CA ARG A 36 -12.25 -3.64 -9.33
C ARG A 36 -13.55 -4.44 -9.54
N GLU A 37 -14.60 -3.84 -10.07
CA GLU A 37 -15.84 -4.56 -10.45
C GLU A 37 -15.56 -5.62 -11.53
N GLU A 38 -14.57 -5.42 -12.39
CA GLU A 38 -14.12 -6.38 -13.40
C GLU A 38 -13.33 -7.56 -12.79
N GLY A 39 -12.96 -7.50 -11.51
CA GLY A 39 -12.20 -8.51 -10.78
C GLY A 39 -11.09 -7.91 -9.91
N PRO A 40 -10.46 -8.74 -9.07
CA PRO A 40 -9.32 -8.32 -8.26
C PRO A 40 -8.14 -7.92 -9.15
N PHE A 41 -7.31 -7.02 -8.66
CA PHE A 41 -6.05 -6.67 -9.33
C PHE A 41 -5.02 -7.78 -9.10
N SER A 42 -4.32 -8.17 -10.16
CA SER A 42 -3.26 -9.18 -10.11
C SER A 42 -1.88 -8.58 -9.81
N SER A 43 -1.67 -7.32 -10.14
CA SER A 43 -0.40 -6.62 -9.96
C SER A 43 -0.60 -5.10 -9.92
N LEU A 44 0.48 -4.34 -9.59
CA LEU A 44 0.50 -2.89 -9.73
C LEU A 44 0.34 -2.46 -11.20
N PHE A 45 0.90 -3.22 -12.13
CA PHE A 45 0.78 -2.98 -13.57
C PHE A 45 -0.66 -3.14 -14.06
N ASP A 46 -1.34 -4.20 -13.63
CA ASP A 46 -2.76 -4.43 -13.91
C ASP A 46 -3.64 -3.31 -13.34
N LEU A 47 -3.36 -2.88 -12.10
CA LEU A 47 -4.03 -1.74 -11.49
C LEU A 47 -3.85 -0.47 -12.32
N CYS A 48 -2.63 -0.15 -12.74
CA CYS A 48 -2.35 1.02 -13.56
C CYS A 48 -3.02 0.93 -14.94
N ALA A 49 -3.03 -0.25 -15.58
CA ALA A 49 -3.64 -0.45 -16.89
C ALA A 49 -5.17 -0.33 -16.87
N ARG A 50 -5.82 -0.76 -15.79
CA ARG A 50 -7.29 -0.75 -15.63
C ARG A 50 -7.85 0.53 -15.03
N THR A 51 -7.01 1.42 -14.53
CA THR A 51 -7.44 2.70 -13.95
C THR A 51 -7.19 3.87 -14.91
N ASP A 52 -8.02 4.92 -14.84
CA ASP A 52 -7.85 6.14 -15.62
C ASP A 52 -6.67 6.95 -15.06
N PRO A 53 -5.57 7.16 -15.82
CA PRO A 53 -4.39 7.87 -15.35
C PRO A 53 -4.67 9.34 -15.01
N ARG A 54 -5.77 9.93 -15.52
CA ARG A 54 -6.20 11.29 -15.17
C ARG A 54 -6.73 11.38 -13.76
N LYS A 55 -7.27 10.27 -13.24
CA LYS A 55 -7.82 10.16 -11.88
C LYS A 55 -6.80 9.51 -10.94
N MET A 56 -6.18 8.41 -11.38
CA MET A 56 -5.18 7.66 -10.62
C MET A 56 -3.78 8.17 -10.95
N ASN A 57 -3.40 9.31 -10.38
CA ASN A 57 -2.08 9.89 -10.59
C ASN A 57 -1.00 9.18 -9.73
N ARG A 58 0.29 9.44 -10.04
CA ARG A 58 1.44 8.89 -9.30
C ARG A 58 1.30 9.04 -7.78
N ARG A 59 0.88 10.22 -7.29
CA ARG A 59 0.75 10.49 -5.85
C ARG A 59 -0.30 9.60 -5.19
N ALA A 60 -1.41 9.31 -5.88
CA ALA A 60 -2.44 8.41 -5.40
C ALA A 60 -1.93 6.96 -5.32
N LEU A 61 -1.17 6.51 -6.34
CA LEU A 61 -0.54 5.19 -6.36
C LEU A 61 0.50 5.05 -5.24
N GLU A 62 1.37 6.05 -5.05
CA GLU A 62 2.32 6.07 -3.93
C GLU A 62 1.62 5.99 -2.57
N ALA A 63 0.50 6.69 -2.39
CA ALA A 63 -0.27 6.65 -1.15
C ALA A 63 -0.89 5.26 -0.91
N LEU A 64 -1.40 4.58 -1.95
CA LEU A 64 -1.89 3.21 -1.88
C LEU A 64 -0.77 2.22 -1.48
N ILE A 65 0.41 2.34 -2.08
CA ILE A 65 1.56 1.49 -1.75
C ILE A 65 2.01 1.74 -0.30
N LYS A 66 2.24 2.99 0.07
CA LYS A 66 2.74 3.38 1.41
C LYS A 66 1.78 2.98 2.53
N SER A 67 0.47 3.05 2.27
CA SER A 67 -0.56 2.67 3.25
C SER A 67 -0.71 1.15 3.45
N GLY A 68 -0.13 0.33 2.58
CA GLY A 68 -0.32 -1.12 2.59
C GLY A 68 -1.63 -1.57 1.96
N ALA A 69 -2.37 -0.69 1.29
CA ALA A 69 -3.63 -1.05 0.62
C ALA A 69 -3.44 -2.08 -0.51
N LEU A 70 -2.22 -2.25 -0.98
CA LEU A 70 -1.84 -3.18 -2.05
C LEU A 70 -1.04 -4.41 -1.56
N ASP A 71 -0.89 -4.63 -0.27
CA ASP A 71 -0.10 -5.74 0.29
C ASP A 71 -0.66 -7.12 -0.12
N GLU A 72 -1.95 -7.22 -0.40
CA GLU A 72 -2.59 -8.46 -0.92
C GLU A 72 -2.07 -8.88 -2.31
N LEU A 73 -1.38 -8.00 -3.04
CA LEU A 73 -0.71 -8.35 -4.31
C LEU A 73 0.51 -9.26 -4.10
N GLY A 74 0.95 -9.46 -2.86
CA GLY A 74 2.06 -10.37 -2.50
C GLY A 74 3.44 -9.85 -2.88
N VAL A 75 3.57 -8.55 -3.18
CA VAL A 75 4.84 -7.88 -3.51
C VAL A 75 5.15 -6.84 -2.44
N GLU A 76 6.39 -6.77 -2.03
CA GLU A 76 6.84 -5.85 -0.99
C GLU A 76 6.68 -4.39 -1.43
N ARG A 77 6.25 -3.52 -0.51
CA ARG A 77 5.95 -2.11 -0.79
C ARG A 77 7.13 -1.37 -1.42
N TRP A 78 8.37 -1.64 -1.01
CA TRP A 78 9.56 -0.99 -1.60
C TRP A 78 9.83 -1.44 -3.03
N VAL A 79 9.50 -2.69 -3.39
CA VAL A 79 9.57 -3.20 -4.75
C VAL A 79 8.51 -2.56 -5.62
N MET A 80 7.26 -2.52 -5.15
CA MET A 80 6.17 -1.84 -5.86
C MET A 80 6.49 -0.34 -6.09
N LEU A 81 7.07 0.32 -5.09
CA LEU A 81 7.44 1.73 -5.23
C LEU A 81 8.57 1.95 -6.25
N ALA A 82 9.53 1.03 -6.32
CA ALA A 82 10.60 1.06 -7.32
C ALA A 82 10.06 0.82 -8.74
N ALA A 83 9.09 -0.09 -8.89
CA ALA A 83 8.45 -0.42 -10.17
C ALA A 83 7.39 0.59 -10.63
N LEU A 84 7.03 1.57 -9.80
CA LEU A 84 5.88 2.44 -10.04
C LEU A 84 5.97 3.22 -11.34
N ASP A 85 7.15 3.77 -11.69
CA ASP A 85 7.34 4.54 -12.92
C ASP A 85 7.17 3.67 -14.16
N ASP A 86 7.61 2.44 -14.10
CA ASP A 86 7.50 1.50 -15.22
C ASP A 86 6.06 0.98 -15.36
N ALA A 87 5.36 0.77 -14.25
CA ALA A 87 3.93 0.44 -14.28
C ALA A 87 3.09 1.57 -14.91
N ILE A 88 3.38 2.84 -14.58
CA ILE A 88 2.70 3.99 -15.18
C ILE A 88 2.98 4.08 -16.67
N LYS A 89 4.26 3.97 -17.09
CA LYS A 89 4.65 4.01 -18.51
C LYS A 89 4.01 2.88 -19.32
N ALA A 90 3.98 1.66 -18.77
CA ALA A 90 3.34 0.52 -19.40
C ALA A 90 1.84 0.77 -19.63
N ALA A 91 1.15 1.33 -18.64
CA ALA A 91 -0.26 1.68 -18.76
C ALA A 91 -0.51 2.77 -19.82
N GLU A 92 0.34 3.81 -19.88
CA GLU A 92 0.29 4.86 -20.90
C GLU A 92 0.50 4.31 -22.31
N GLN A 93 1.44 3.35 -22.46
CA GLN A 93 1.69 2.70 -23.74
C GLN A 93 0.48 1.87 -24.21
N VAL A 94 -0.14 1.11 -23.31
CA VAL A 94 -1.37 0.35 -23.62
C VAL A 94 -2.49 1.29 -24.04
N ALA A 95 -2.71 2.37 -23.29
CA ALA A 95 -3.73 3.36 -23.63
C ALA A 95 -3.49 4.03 -25.00
N SER A 96 -2.23 4.33 -25.33
CA SER A 96 -1.84 4.90 -26.62
C SER A 96 -2.08 3.92 -27.77
N ASN A 97 -1.74 2.65 -27.61
CA ASN A 97 -1.94 1.60 -28.61
C ASN A 97 -3.43 1.37 -28.87
N THR A 98 -4.24 1.35 -27.82
CA THR A 98 -5.70 1.22 -27.91
C THR A 98 -6.31 2.40 -28.67
N ALA A 99 -5.89 3.64 -28.36
CA ALA A 99 -6.35 4.85 -29.07
C ALA A 99 -5.96 4.87 -30.55
N ALA A 100 -4.84 4.24 -30.92
CA ALA A 100 -4.38 4.12 -32.31
C ALA A 100 -5.08 2.99 -33.11
N GLY A 101 -6.05 2.29 -32.50
CA GLY A 101 -6.78 1.19 -33.16
C GLY A 101 -5.96 -0.09 -33.36
N MET A 102 -4.81 -0.21 -32.69
CA MET A 102 -3.90 -1.37 -32.76
C MET A 102 -4.27 -2.48 -31.75
N THR A 103 -5.51 -2.52 -31.32
CA THR A 103 -6.00 -3.36 -30.21
C THR A 103 -5.97 -4.87 -30.49
N ASP A 104 -5.79 -5.28 -31.75
CA ASP A 104 -6.05 -6.68 -32.12
C ASP A 104 -4.78 -7.54 -32.29
N LEU A 105 -3.59 -6.97 -32.22
CA LEU A 105 -2.36 -7.74 -32.43
C LEU A 105 -1.55 -7.99 -31.13
N PHE A 106 -1.78 -7.22 -30.08
CA PHE A 106 -1.02 -7.28 -28.83
C PHE A 106 -1.88 -7.26 -27.55
N GLY A 107 -3.20 -7.19 -27.67
CA GLY A 107 -4.13 -7.25 -26.52
C GLY A 107 -4.04 -8.55 -25.73
N ASP A 108 -3.56 -9.61 -26.35
CA ASP A 108 -3.39 -10.94 -25.74
C ASP A 108 -2.00 -11.15 -25.09
N VAL A 109 -1.04 -10.25 -25.37
CA VAL A 109 0.34 -10.41 -24.88
C VAL A 109 0.50 -9.94 -23.42
N MET A 110 -0.37 -9.05 -22.93
CA MET A 110 -0.38 -8.69 -21.50
C MET A 110 -1.38 -9.50 -20.66
N THR A 111 -2.23 -10.32 -21.29
CA THR A 111 -3.25 -11.13 -20.58
C THR A 111 -2.86 -12.58 -20.33
N ALA A 112 -1.78 -13.05 -20.94
CA ALA A 112 -1.35 -14.45 -20.78
C ALA A 112 0.12 -14.53 -20.40
N ALA A 113 0.43 -14.56 -19.12
CA ALA A 113 1.64 -15.20 -18.56
C ALA A 113 2.91 -14.40 -18.32
N GLU A 114 2.87 -13.08 -18.12
CA GLU A 114 3.93 -12.55 -17.26
C GLU A 114 3.51 -12.84 -15.80
N THR A 115 4.19 -13.78 -15.17
CA THR A 115 3.99 -14.03 -13.75
C THR A 115 4.29 -12.75 -12.99
N SER A 116 3.61 -12.53 -11.87
CA SER A 116 3.89 -11.35 -11.01
C SER A 116 5.40 -11.22 -10.73
N ASP A 117 6.12 -12.34 -10.72
CA ASP A 117 7.56 -12.41 -10.52
C ASP A 117 8.36 -11.77 -11.66
N GLU A 118 7.96 -11.95 -12.91
CA GLU A 118 8.66 -11.40 -14.09
C GLU A 118 8.50 -9.87 -14.17
N LEU A 119 7.29 -9.35 -13.88
CA LEU A 119 7.00 -7.90 -13.88
C LEU A 119 7.87 -7.10 -12.88
N TYR A 120 8.28 -7.72 -11.78
CA TYR A 120 9.07 -7.05 -10.75
C TYR A 120 10.55 -7.47 -10.73
N GLN A 121 10.99 -8.32 -11.66
CA GLN A 121 12.33 -8.90 -11.66
C GLN A 121 13.44 -7.85 -11.58
N GLU A 122 13.36 -6.79 -12.36
CA GLU A 122 14.34 -5.70 -12.37
C GLU A 122 14.33 -4.88 -11.07
N HIS A 123 13.22 -4.87 -10.35
CA HIS A 123 13.00 -4.09 -9.12
C HIS A 123 13.20 -4.87 -7.83
N ARG A 124 13.38 -6.22 -7.90
CA ARG A 124 13.62 -7.06 -6.71
C ARG A 124 14.92 -6.74 -5.97
N GLY A 125 15.86 -6.08 -6.65
CA GLY A 125 17.08 -5.54 -6.05
C GLY A 125 16.90 -4.23 -5.28
N ALA A 126 15.70 -3.66 -5.23
CA ALA A 126 15.41 -2.45 -4.48
C ALA A 126 15.67 -2.66 -2.98
N ARG A 127 16.23 -1.63 -2.33
CA ARG A 127 16.60 -1.72 -0.92
C ARG A 127 15.37 -1.94 -0.04
N PRO A 128 15.33 -3.03 0.76
CA PRO A 128 14.26 -3.26 1.72
C PRO A 128 14.11 -2.09 2.70
N TRP A 129 12.87 -1.76 3.05
CA TRP A 129 12.62 -0.77 4.09
C TRP A 129 12.94 -1.33 5.46
N SER A 130 13.57 -0.53 6.30
CA SER A 130 13.63 -0.79 7.72
C SER A 130 12.23 -0.66 8.34
N LEU A 131 12.05 -1.21 9.55
CA LEU A 131 10.80 -1.02 10.30
C LEU A 131 10.46 0.48 10.45
N THR A 132 11.45 1.32 10.72
CA THR A 132 11.25 2.76 10.84
C THR A 132 10.75 3.40 9.54
N GLU A 133 11.28 3.00 8.39
CA GLU A 133 10.82 3.51 7.09
C GLU A 133 9.40 3.05 6.78
N LEU A 134 9.08 1.78 7.07
CA LEU A 134 7.73 1.24 6.92
C LEU A 134 6.72 2.01 7.77
N LEU A 135 7.02 2.19 9.06
CA LEU A 135 6.16 2.91 10.00
C LEU A 135 6.01 4.40 9.62
N ASN A 136 7.07 5.03 9.12
CA ASN A 136 6.99 6.41 8.63
C ASN A 136 6.10 6.51 7.40
N ALA A 137 6.17 5.56 6.47
CA ALA A 137 5.30 5.51 5.29
C ALA A 137 3.81 5.36 5.69
N GLU A 138 3.50 4.51 6.66
CA GLU A 138 2.15 4.38 7.23
C GLU A 138 1.70 5.67 7.93
N LYS A 139 2.56 6.27 8.77
CA LYS A 139 2.25 7.53 9.46
C LYS A 139 1.99 8.66 8.48
N GLU A 140 2.76 8.75 7.40
CA GLU A 140 2.57 9.74 6.34
C GLU A 140 1.22 9.54 5.63
N SER A 141 0.90 8.31 5.23
CA SER A 141 -0.26 8.00 4.41
C SER A 141 -1.56 7.81 5.20
N LEU A 142 -1.50 7.24 6.41
CA LEU A 142 -2.68 6.92 7.23
C LEU A 142 -2.83 7.82 8.46
N GLY A 143 -1.73 8.44 8.90
CA GLY A 143 -1.69 9.18 10.16
C GLY A 143 -1.51 8.30 11.40
N SER A 144 -1.40 6.99 11.24
CA SER A 144 -1.22 5.99 12.31
C SER A 144 -0.22 4.92 11.88
N PHE A 145 0.24 4.12 12.83
CA PHE A 145 1.08 2.97 12.60
C PHE A 145 0.20 1.71 12.60
N LEU A 146 0.34 0.83 11.62
CA LEU A 146 -0.41 -0.43 11.51
C LEU A 146 0.50 -1.65 11.68
N SER A 147 1.70 -1.63 11.11
CA SER A 147 2.60 -2.79 11.08
C SER A 147 3.43 -2.98 12.34
N GLY A 148 3.40 -2.03 13.28
CA GLY A 148 4.17 -2.09 14.51
C GLY A 148 4.17 -0.76 15.26
N HIS A 149 5.04 -0.64 16.26
CA HIS A 149 5.19 0.59 17.03
C HIS A 149 6.65 1.08 16.99
N PRO A 150 6.92 2.39 16.82
CA PRO A 150 8.29 2.93 16.76
C PRO A 150 9.16 2.56 17.96
N MET A 151 8.53 2.37 19.14
CA MET A 151 9.23 1.93 20.35
C MET A 151 9.77 0.51 20.30
N GLU A 152 9.32 -0.34 19.36
CA GLU A 152 9.80 -1.73 19.24
C GLU A 152 11.29 -1.78 18.91
N ALA A 153 11.76 -0.83 18.08
CA ALA A 153 13.18 -0.71 17.76
C ALA A 153 14.06 -0.40 18.99
N PHE A 154 13.47 0.19 20.03
CA PHE A 154 14.16 0.63 21.25
C PHE A 154 13.76 -0.18 22.49
N GLU A 155 12.99 -1.26 22.34
CA GLU A 155 12.42 -2.01 23.48
C GLU A 155 13.49 -2.46 24.47
N THR A 156 14.63 -2.92 23.98
CA THR A 156 15.74 -3.39 24.84
C THR A 156 16.35 -2.25 25.68
N GLU A 157 16.44 -1.06 25.10
CA GLU A 157 17.01 0.12 25.77
C GLU A 157 15.98 0.70 26.74
N VAL A 158 14.74 0.82 26.30
CA VAL A 158 13.63 1.32 27.13
C VAL A 158 13.42 0.46 28.37
N ARG A 159 13.49 -0.87 28.25
CA ARG A 159 13.38 -1.79 29.40
C ARG A 159 14.44 -1.59 30.47
N LYS A 160 15.60 -1.05 30.13
CA LYS A 160 16.66 -0.71 31.11
C LYS A 160 16.28 0.49 31.98
N PHE A 161 15.53 1.45 31.42
CA PHE A 161 15.16 2.70 32.11
C PHE A 161 13.74 2.65 32.67
N ALA A 162 12.81 1.98 31.94
CA ALA A 162 11.41 1.84 32.29
C ALA A 162 11.02 0.36 32.23
N PRO A 163 11.36 -0.45 33.23
CA PRO A 163 11.16 -1.90 33.22
C PRO A 163 9.70 -2.33 33.32
N ARG A 164 8.80 -1.44 33.73
CA ARG A 164 7.37 -1.72 33.92
C ARG A 164 6.53 -1.13 32.79
N ARG A 165 5.53 -1.88 32.34
CA ARG A 165 4.51 -1.38 31.43
C ARG A 165 3.43 -0.63 32.21
N ILE A 166 2.76 0.34 31.58
CA ILE A 166 1.68 1.14 32.19
C ILE A 166 0.60 0.23 32.80
N ARG A 167 0.25 -0.86 32.14
CA ARG A 167 -0.72 -1.86 32.64
C ARG A 167 -0.31 -2.59 33.92
N GLU A 168 0.98 -2.53 34.27
CA GLU A 168 1.56 -3.17 35.47
C GLU A 168 1.68 -2.19 36.66
N LEU A 169 1.31 -0.93 36.42
CA LEU A 169 1.32 0.10 37.47
C LEU A 169 0.09 -0.07 38.37
N GLN A 170 0.31 -0.06 39.68
CA GLN A 170 -0.74 -0.02 40.69
C GLN A 170 -0.81 1.39 41.29
N ALA A 171 -1.98 1.76 41.83
CA ALA A 171 -2.29 3.14 42.25
C ALA A 171 -1.27 3.78 43.21
N ASP A 172 -0.56 2.99 44.00
CA ASP A 172 0.38 3.50 45.01
C ASP A 172 1.87 3.31 44.63
N ASN A 173 2.16 2.89 43.41
CA ASN A 173 3.54 2.68 42.97
C ASN A 173 4.07 3.88 42.17
N GLN A 174 5.19 4.44 42.66
CA GLN A 174 6.00 5.36 41.84
C GLN A 174 6.84 4.57 40.84
N GLY A 175 6.86 5.00 39.59
CA GLY A 175 7.59 4.34 38.52
C GLY A 175 7.94 5.28 37.38
N VAL A 176 8.95 4.91 36.62
CA VAL A 176 9.31 5.58 35.36
C VAL A 176 8.60 4.86 34.22
N VAL A 177 7.93 5.64 33.39
CA VAL A 177 7.27 5.18 32.17
C VAL A 177 7.91 5.87 30.96
N ALA A 178 8.01 5.17 29.87
CA ALA A 178 8.42 5.71 28.58
C ALA A 178 7.31 5.51 27.55
N GLY A 179 7.11 6.50 26.70
CA GLY A 179 6.12 6.50 25.64
C GLY A 179 6.46 7.53 24.57
N LEU A 180 5.72 7.44 23.45
CA LEU A 180 5.75 8.40 22.34
C LEU A 180 4.44 9.19 22.34
#